data_ec04e82a82baf2cdae7b41e6f3e18bdd
#
_entry.id   ec04e82a82baf2cdae7b41e6f3e18bdd
#
_cell.length_a   1.000
_cell.length_b   1.000
_cell.length_c   1.000
_cell.angle_alpha   90.00
_cell.angle_beta   90.00
_cell.angle_gamma   90.00
#
_symmetry.space_group_name_H-M   'P 1'
#
loop_
_entity.id
_entity.type
_entity.pdbx_description
1 polymer ?
#
loop_
_entity_poly.entity_id
_entity_poly.type
_entity_poly.pdbx_seq_one_letter_code
_entity_poly.pdbx_strand_id
1 'polypeptide(L)'
;MFEADNQFVLNEYWAGRITEEEFLAKSRPWPRYKTDYRQLVEFAKAHKLPVLASNIPRFLAAKLAKEGTLAAVAELDKQYLPVRTYAPAGKYNEKFAAYMTKGQTPMRIPQERLDQGFTAQWRKDEKRE
;
A
#
# COMPACT_ATOMS: atom_id res chain seq x y z
N MET A 1 0.71 -5.50 2.02
CA MET A 1 1.58 -5.93 3.14
C MET A 1 2.87 -5.10 3.18
N PHE A 2 3.61 -4.99 2.07
CA PHE A 2 4.77 -4.11 1.97
C PHE A 2 4.51 -2.96 1.01
N GLU A 3 5.02 -1.79 1.36
CA GLU A 3 4.93 -0.58 0.55
C GLU A 3 6.03 -0.59 -0.51
N ALA A 4 5.77 -0.02 -1.69
CA ALA A 4 6.66 -0.12 -2.85
C ALA A 4 8.05 0.50 -2.61
N ASP A 5 8.15 1.52 -1.76
CA ASP A 5 9.41 2.11 -1.34
C ASP A 5 10.30 1.18 -0.49
N ASN A 6 9.74 0.06 -0.01
CA ASN A 6 10.47 -0.95 0.74
C ASN A 6 10.99 -2.12 -0.12
N GLN A 7 10.86 -2.07 -1.45
CA GLN A 7 11.32 -3.16 -2.30
C GLN A 7 12.82 -3.44 -2.13
N PHE A 8 13.64 -2.41 -1.94
CA PHE A 8 15.06 -2.59 -1.69
C PHE A 8 15.32 -3.41 -0.42
N VAL A 9 14.61 -3.11 0.67
CA VAL A 9 14.74 -3.84 1.95
C VAL A 9 14.32 -5.30 1.81
N LEU A 10 13.27 -5.57 1.04
CA LEU A 10 12.86 -6.93 0.67
C LEU A 10 13.97 -7.66 -0.07
N ASN A 11 14.57 -7.03 -1.08
CA ASN A 11 15.64 -7.62 -1.86
C ASN A 11 16.88 -7.95 -1.00
N GLU A 12 17.24 -7.09 -0.05
CA GLU A 12 18.33 -7.32 0.91
C GLU A 12 18.05 -8.54 1.80
N TYR A 13 16.81 -8.66 2.29
CA TYR A 13 16.40 -9.80 3.08
C TYR A 13 16.40 -11.11 2.27
N TRP A 14 15.90 -11.09 1.03
CA TRP A 14 15.96 -12.25 0.11
C TRP A 14 17.37 -12.70 -0.19
N ALA A 15 18.27 -11.77 -0.36
CA ALA A 15 19.68 -12.05 -0.61
C ALA A 15 20.45 -12.50 0.66
N GLY A 16 19.80 -12.53 1.83
CA GLY A 16 20.43 -12.90 3.09
C GLY A 16 21.44 -11.87 3.62
N ARG A 17 21.39 -10.62 3.13
CA ARG A 17 22.30 -9.54 3.55
C ARG A 17 21.87 -8.84 4.83
N ILE A 18 20.61 -8.98 5.20
CA ILE A 18 20.06 -8.47 6.47
C ILE A 18 19.30 -9.56 7.20
N THR A 19 19.21 -9.44 8.51
CA THR A 19 18.45 -10.35 9.37
C THR A 19 16.93 -10.09 9.25
N GLU A 20 16.10 -11.03 9.74
CA GLU A 20 14.65 -10.82 9.81
C GLU A 20 14.31 -9.62 10.69
N GLU A 21 15.04 -9.41 11.79
CA GLU A 21 14.81 -8.30 12.69
C GLU A 21 15.05 -6.94 12.00
N GLU A 22 16.17 -6.81 11.29
CA GLU A 22 16.48 -5.62 10.50
C GLU A 22 15.48 -5.40 9.37
N PHE A 23 15.05 -6.48 8.72
CA PHE A 23 14.01 -6.44 7.70
C PHE A 23 12.70 -5.89 8.25
N LEU A 24 12.25 -6.42 9.40
CA LEU A 24 11.00 -5.97 10.03
C LEU A 24 11.08 -4.51 10.50
N ALA A 25 12.22 -4.11 11.04
CA ALA A 25 12.43 -2.74 11.50
C ALA A 25 12.37 -1.72 10.34
N LYS A 26 12.92 -2.09 9.17
CA LYS A 26 13.03 -1.19 8.00
C LYS A 26 11.82 -1.24 7.07
N SER A 27 11.18 -2.41 6.91
CA SER A 27 10.10 -2.62 5.92
C SER A 27 8.72 -2.19 6.41
N ARG A 28 8.56 -1.81 7.65
CA ARG A 28 7.29 -1.34 8.23
C ARG A 28 6.11 -2.27 7.90
N PRO A 29 6.19 -3.58 8.19
CA PRO A 29 5.14 -4.52 7.83
C PRO A 29 3.85 -4.23 8.60
N TRP A 30 2.76 -4.83 8.16
CA TRP A 30 1.49 -4.74 8.88
C TRP A 30 1.58 -5.33 10.29
N PRO A 31 0.82 -4.82 11.27
CA PRO A 31 0.95 -5.21 12.68
C PRO A 31 0.88 -6.72 12.95
N ARG A 32 0.11 -7.45 12.14
CA ARG A 32 -0.07 -8.91 12.26
C ARG A 32 0.89 -9.71 11.38
N TYR A 33 2.01 -9.13 10.97
CA TYR A 33 2.98 -9.81 10.11
C TYR A 33 3.40 -11.18 10.65
N LYS A 34 3.79 -11.24 11.92
CA LYS A 34 4.33 -12.46 12.54
C LYS A 34 3.35 -13.63 12.57
N THR A 35 2.06 -13.34 12.75
CA THR A 35 1.00 -14.35 12.84
C THR A 35 0.40 -14.72 11.50
N ASP A 36 0.17 -13.72 10.64
CA ASP A 36 -0.68 -13.90 9.46
C ASP A 36 0.13 -14.05 8.15
N TYR A 37 1.33 -13.44 8.09
CA TYR A 37 2.04 -13.29 6.81
C TYR A 37 3.44 -13.88 6.80
N ARG A 38 4.09 -14.04 7.96
CA ARG A 38 5.47 -14.51 8.07
C ARG A 38 5.69 -15.83 7.35
N GLN A 39 4.80 -16.78 7.53
CA GLN A 39 4.91 -18.11 6.92
C GLN A 39 4.95 -18.03 5.38
N LEU A 40 4.13 -17.16 4.78
CA LEU A 40 4.09 -16.96 3.32
C LEU A 40 5.40 -16.32 2.83
N VAL A 41 5.92 -15.35 3.58
CA VAL A 41 7.17 -14.65 3.25
C VAL A 41 8.36 -15.61 3.33
N GLU A 42 8.45 -16.38 4.42
CA GLU A 42 9.51 -17.38 4.59
C GLU A 42 9.43 -18.51 3.55
N PHE A 43 8.21 -18.96 3.23
CA PHE A 43 8.01 -19.92 2.16
C PHE A 43 8.52 -19.39 0.82
N ALA A 44 8.15 -18.16 0.45
CA ALA A 44 8.60 -17.52 -0.77
C ALA A 44 10.13 -17.39 -0.81
N LYS A 45 10.75 -16.98 0.30
CA LYS A 45 12.20 -16.87 0.44
C LYS A 45 12.90 -18.22 0.27
N ALA A 46 12.42 -19.26 0.98
CA ALA A 46 12.99 -20.60 0.91
C ALA A 46 12.92 -21.21 -0.51
N HIS A 47 11.86 -20.90 -1.24
CA HIS A 47 11.65 -21.39 -2.61
C HIS A 47 12.15 -20.41 -3.69
N LYS A 48 12.86 -19.35 -3.30
CA LYS A 48 13.38 -18.30 -4.21
C LYS A 48 12.30 -17.68 -5.12
N LEU A 49 11.06 -17.61 -4.61
CA LEU A 49 9.97 -16.98 -5.33
C LEU A 49 10.09 -15.45 -5.22
N PRO A 50 9.87 -14.70 -6.29
CA PRO A 50 9.93 -13.25 -6.24
C PRO A 50 8.76 -12.70 -5.39
N VAL A 51 9.07 -11.71 -4.56
CA VAL A 51 8.06 -10.96 -3.79
C VAL A 51 8.15 -9.49 -4.15
N LEU A 52 7.04 -8.95 -4.63
CA LEU A 52 6.94 -7.56 -5.04
C LEU A 52 6.16 -6.75 -3.99
N ALA A 53 6.76 -5.65 -3.55
CA ALA A 53 6.10 -4.66 -2.71
C ALA A 53 5.24 -3.75 -3.59
N SER A 54 3.92 -3.97 -3.59
CA SER A 54 3.00 -3.30 -4.51
C SER A 54 2.05 -2.30 -3.83
N ASN A 55 2.13 -2.14 -2.51
CA ASN A 55 1.32 -1.14 -1.83
C ASN A 55 1.85 0.26 -2.09
N ILE A 56 0.95 1.21 -2.34
CA ILE A 56 1.33 2.62 -2.38
C ILE A 56 1.93 3.01 -1.03
N PRO A 57 3.09 3.69 -1.02
CA PRO A 57 3.66 4.23 0.21
C PRO A 57 2.64 5.10 0.96
N ARG A 58 2.50 4.84 2.27
CA ARG A 58 1.49 5.55 3.09
C ARG A 58 1.67 7.06 3.12
N PHE A 59 2.88 7.56 2.95
CA PHE A 59 3.12 8.99 2.87
C PHE A 59 2.48 9.62 1.62
N LEU A 60 2.44 8.90 0.49
CA LEU A 60 1.75 9.35 -0.73
C LEU A 60 0.24 9.30 -0.56
N ALA A 61 -0.28 8.25 0.08
CA ALA A 61 -1.70 8.16 0.39
C ALA A 61 -2.14 9.29 1.34
N ALA A 62 -1.34 9.57 2.37
CA ALA A 62 -1.59 10.67 3.30
C ALA A 62 -1.53 12.05 2.62
N LYS A 63 -0.55 12.24 1.72
CA LYS A 63 -0.43 13.48 0.94
C LYS A 63 -1.64 13.67 0.04
N LEU A 64 -2.07 12.64 -0.68
CA LEU A 64 -3.28 12.70 -1.50
C LEU A 64 -4.52 13.02 -0.66
N ALA A 65 -4.68 12.37 0.49
CA ALA A 65 -5.81 12.62 1.38
C ALA A 65 -5.83 14.06 1.93
N LYS A 66 -4.66 14.67 2.14
CA LYS A 66 -4.53 16.04 2.65
C LYS A 66 -4.72 17.09 1.55
N GLU A 67 -4.10 16.90 0.40
CA GLU A 67 -4.00 17.90 -0.66
C GLU A 67 -5.06 17.71 -1.76
N GLY A 68 -5.71 16.56 -1.82
CA GLY A 68 -6.73 16.22 -2.81
C GLY A 68 -6.19 16.03 -4.23
N THR A 69 -4.87 16.11 -4.42
CA THR A 69 -4.25 16.00 -5.74
C THR A 69 -2.88 15.31 -5.65
N LEU A 70 -2.51 14.66 -6.74
CA LEU A 70 -1.18 14.10 -6.94
C LEU A 70 -0.23 15.05 -7.69
N ALA A 71 -0.71 16.21 -8.08
CA ALA A 71 0.11 17.18 -8.84
C ALA A 71 1.35 17.64 -8.06
N ALA A 72 1.26 17.71 -6.73
CA ALA A 72 2.35 18.11 -5.86
C ALA A 72 3.28 16.95 -5.43
N VAL A 73 3.12 15.76 -6.01
CA VAL A 73 4.02 14.62 -5.74
C VAL A 73 5.36 14.91 -6.42
N ALA A 74 6.45 14.77 -5.65
CA ALA A 74 7.79 14.94 -6.17
C ALA A 74 8.05 13.95 -7.33
N GLU A 75 8.85 14.37 -8.30
CA GLU A 75 9.10 13.59 -9.52
C GLU A 75 9.63 12.18 -9.20
N LEU A 76 10.55 12.08 -8.23
CA LEU A 76 11.10 10.80 -7.77
C LEU A 76 10.04 9.86 -7.16
N ASP A 77 8.99 10.41 -6.56
CA ASP A 77 7.94 9.62 -5.93
C ASP A 77 6.88 9.16 -6.92
N LYS A 78 6.82 9.76 -8.11
CA LYS A 78 5.89 9.37 -9.17
C LYS A 78 6.09 7.92 -9.65
N GLN A 79 7.30 7.38 -9.50
CA GLN A 79 7.58 5.97 -9.80
C GLN A 79 6.71 4.98 -9.02
N TYR A 80 6.19 5.38 -7.86
CA TYR A 80 5.30 4.57 -7.03
C TYR A 80 3.82 4.71 -7.41
N LEU A 81 3.51 5.60 -8.34
CA LEU A 81 2.16 5.83 -8.81
C LEU A 81 1.91 5.07 -10.11
N PRO A 82 0.68 4.59 -10.34
CA PRO A 82 0.32 4.00 -11.62
C PRO A 82 0.26 5.06 -12.72
N VAL A 83 0.50 4.62 -13.94
CA VAL A 83 0.43 5.50 -15.13
C VAL A 83 -1.00 5.97 -15.40
N ARG A 84 -1.97 5.11 -15.12
CA ARG A 84 -3.40 5.42 -15.30
C ARG A 84 -4.17 5.11 -14.02
N THR A 85 -5.27 5.80 -13.84
CA THR A 85 -6.15 5.61 -12.69
C THR A 85 -7.58 5.62 -13.15
N TYR A 86 -8.31 4.61 -12.70
CA TYR A 86 -9.74 4.49 -12.90
C TYR A 86 -10.38 4.44 -11.51
N ALA A 87 -11.39 5.26 -11.30
CA ALA A 87 -12.22 5.14 -10.10
C ALA A 87 -13.42 4.28 -10.47
N PRO A 88 -13.51 3.02 -10.00
CA PRO A 88 -14.68 2.22 -10.27
C PRO A 88 -15.89 2.81 -9.57
N ALA A 89 -17.01 2.83 -10.27
CA ALA A 89 -18.30 3.21 -9.72
C ALA A 89 -19.03 2.00 -9.13
N GLY A 90 -20.04 2.24 -8.29
CA GLY A 90 -20.99 1.24 -7.82
C GLY A 90 -20.58 0.52 -6.55
N LYS A 91 -20.90 -0.78 -6.44
CA LYS A 91 -20.80 -1.56 -5.19
C LYS A 91 -19.44 -1.56 -4.50
N TYR A 92 -18.35 -1.39 -5.23
CA TYR A 92 -17.03 -1.35 -4.62
C TYR A 92 -16.84 -0.02 -3.85
N ASN A 93 -17.22 1.10 -4.45
CA ASN A 93 -17.17 2.42 -3.81
C ASN A 93 -18.05 2.45 -2.55
N GLU A 94 -19.26 1.90 -2.63
CA GLU A 94 -20.18 1.76 -1.49
C GLU A 94 -19.54 0.96 -0.34
N LYS A 95 -18.94 -0.20 -0.66
CA LYS A 95 -18.24 -1.04 0.33
C LYS A 95 -17.04 -0.35 0.94
N PHE A 96 -16.27 0.36 0.14
CA PHE A 96 -15.11 1.12 0.61
C PHE A 96 -15.54 2.25 1.55
N ALA A 97 -16.56 3.03 1.17
CA ALA A 97 -17.13 4.07 1.99
C ALA A 97 -17.66 3.52 3.32
N ALA A 98 -18.41 2.41 3.27
CA ALA A 98 -18.93 1.73 4.45
C ALA A 98 -17.80 1.20 5.37
N TYR A 99 -16.71 0.69 4.80
CA TYR A 99 -15.55 0.25 5.58
C TYR A 99 -14.83 1.41 6.26
N MET A 100 -14.62 2.50 5.55
CA MET A 100 -13.94 3.69 6.08
C MET A 100 -14.74 4.40 7.18
N THR A 101 -16.07 4.26 7.18
CA THR A 101 -16.95 4.82 8.20
C THR A 101 -17.20 3.88 9.39
N LYS A 102 -16.92 2.58 9.22
CA LYS A 102 -17.17 1.55 10.23
C LYS A 102 -16.13 1.64 11.36
N GLY A 103 -16.57 2.13 12.52
CA GLY A 103 -15.73 2.20 13.74
C GLY A 103 -15.15 3.59 14.05
N GLN A 104 -15.51 4.60 13.31
CA GLN A 104 -15.23 5.99 13.69
C GLN A 104 -16.53 6.65 14.18
N THR A 105 -16.44 7.38 15.30
CA THR A 105 -17.41 8.41 15.64
C THR A 105 -17.66 9.24 14.36
N PRO A 106 -18.88 9.71 14.10
CA PRO A 106 -19.24 10.25 12.79
C PRO A 106 -18.48 11.54 12.45
N MET A 107 -17.20 11.40 12.21
CA MET A 107 -16.46 12.40 11.46
C MET A 107 -16.93 12.21 10.02
N ARG A 108 -17.80 13.08 9.58
CA ARG A 108 -18.31 13.12 8.21
C ARG A 108 -17.12 13.33 7.28
N ILE A 109 -16.50 12.22 6.86
CA ILE A 109 -15.47 12.30 5.83
C ILE A 109 -16.19 12.77 4.56
N PRO A 110 -15.83 13.93 4.00
CA PRO A 110 -16.45 14.41 2.77
C PRO A 110 -16.36 13.33 1.70
N GLN A 111 -17.43 13.12 0.92
CA GLN A 111 -17.48 12.11 -0.15
C GLN A 111 -16.28 12.25 -1.08
N GLU A 112 -15.90 13.46 -1.40
CA GLU A 112 -14.72 13.79 -2.19
C GLU A 112 -13.41 13.20 -1.63
N ARG A 113 -13.23 13.17 -0.30
CA ARG A 113 -12.08 12.53 0.35
C ARG A 113 -12.16 11.00 0.34
N LEU A 114 -13.36 10.44 0.41
CA LEU A 114 -13.57 9.01 0.23
C LEU A 114 -13.23 8.59 -1.20
N ASP A 115 -13.65 9.37 -2.18
CA ASP A 115 -13.36 9.12 -3.60
C ASP A 115 -11.86 9.23 -3.90
N GLN A 116 -11.16 10.17 -3.27
CA GLN A 116 -9.70 10.30 -3.37
C GLN A 116 -8.97 9.13 -2.73
N GLY A 117 -9.37 8.72 -1.53
CA GLY A 117 -8.82 7.55 -0.84
C GLY A 117 -9.08 6.27 -1.63
N PHE A 118 -10.26 6.14 -2.21
CA PHE A 118 -10.64 5.06 -3.09
C PHE A 118 -9.79 5.03 -4.36
N THR A 119 -9.60 6.15 -5.02
CA THR A 119 -8.74 6.26 -6.20
C THR A 119 -7.30 5.87 -5.89
N ALA A 120 -6.76 6.27 -4.74
CA ALA A 120 -5.42 5.89 -4.31
C ALA A 120 -5.28 4.39 -4.05
N GLN A 121 -6.30 3.74 -3.48
CA GLN A 121 -6.30 2.30 -3.23
C GLN A 121 -6.47 1.49 -4.53
N TRP A 122 -7.35 1.93 -5.43
CA TRP A 122 -7.58 1.27 -6.71
C TRP A 122 -6.35 1.26 -7.61
N ARG A 123 -5.59 2.32 -7.61
CA ARG A 123 -4.32 2.44 -8.34
C ARG A 123 -3.34 1.32 -8.05
N LYS A 124 -3.43 0.75 -6.87
CA LYS A 124 -2.60 -0.36 -6.43
C LYS A 124 -2.94 -1.67 -7.14
N ASP A 125 -4.19 -1.90 -7.42
CA ASP A 125 -4.65 -3.18 -7.96
C ASP A 125 -4.44 -3.28 -9.48
N GLU A 126 -4.42 -2.17 -10.20
CA GLU A 126 -4.18 -2.13 -11.66
C GLU A 126 -2.73 -2.40 -12.11
N LYS A 127 -1.75 -2.27 -11.22
CA LYS A 127 -0.36 -2.65 -11.55
C LYS A 127 -0.12 -4.16 -11.62
N ARG A 128 -1.16 -4.98 -11.50
CA ARG A 128 -1.07 -6.44 -11.47
C ARG A 128 -1.31 -7.12 -12.82
N GLU A 129 -1.66 -6.39 -13.83
CA GLU A 129 -1.70 -6.84 -15.23
C GLU A 129 -0.49 -6.30 -16.00
#